data_9c88c3b55cb7b421d52d23d566eb9b6f
#
_entry.id   9c88c3b55cb7b421d52d23d566eb9b6f
#
_cell.length_a   1.000
_cell.length_b   1.000
_cell.length_c   1.000
_cell.angle_alpha   90.00
_cell.angle_beta   90.00
_cell.angle_gamma   90.00
#
_symmetry.space_group_name_H-M   'P 1'
#
loop_
_entity.id
_entity.type
_entity.pdbx_description
1 polymer ?
#
loop_
_entity_poly.entity_id
_entity_poly.type
_entity_poly.pdbx_seq_one_letter_code
_entity_poly.pdbx_strand_id
1 'polypeptide(L)'
;EISKGNIKVSLGNFKLLELAQKLKLIYKLNASANKVSFFYRDKKIKSYLCDFGIWLELFCYINLKRNRLFHDVRMSVKFEWNNTKRKLMEITNEIDLTFFYGIHPYFISCKLSEPSADALRELSMYPSYFGGGNSKSALVIVSKVNKERSYTYTRAKDMGITLIDGAMIKKG
;
A
#
# COMPACT_ATOMS: atom_id res chain seq x y z
N GLU A 1 7.50 14.04 22.05
CA GLU A 1 6.44 15.07 21.99
C GLU A 1 5.18 14.48 21.34
N ILE A 2 4.07 14.45 22.08
CA ILE A 2 2.79 13.88 21.63
C ILE A 2 2.14 14.90 20.69
N SER A 3 1.98 14.57 19.42
CA SER A 3 1.39 15.49 18.45
C SER A 3 -0.14 15.47 18.50
N LYS A 4 -0.75 16.65 18.43
CA LYS A 4 -2.22 16.86 18.45
C LYS A 4 -2.78 16.73 17.02
N GLY A 5 -3.86 15.96 16.85
CA GLY A 5 -4.65 15.90 15.63
C GLY A 5 -5.94 16.72 15.74
N ASN A 6 -6.31 17.45 14.70
CA ASN A 6 -7.58 18.14 14.58
C ASN A 6 -8.19 17.83 13.22
N ILE A 7 -9.43 17.34 13.16
CA ILE A 7 -10.10 16.94 11.93
C ILE A 7 -11.52 17.51 11.92
N LYS A 8 -11.98 18.02 10.77
CA LYS A 8 -13.41 18.27 10.52
C LYS A 8 -14.08 16.91 10.32
N VAL A 9 -15.12 16.60 11.07
CA VAL A 9 -15.64 15.24 11.19
C VAL A 9 -16.98 15.07 10.50
N SER A 10 -17.05 14.08 9.60
CA SER A 10 -18.30 13.42 9.25
C SER A 10 -18.59 12.26 10.22
N LEU A 11 -19.86 11.86 10.33
CA LEU A 11 -20.29 10.79 11.26
C LEU A 11 -19.50 9.47 11.08
N GLY A 12 -19.11 9.14 9.86
CA GLY A 12 -18.32 7.95 9.55
C GLY A 12 -16.89 8.00 10.10
N ASN A 13 -16.27 9.18 10.03
CA ASN A 13 -14.91 9.39 10.54
C ASN A 13 -14.83 9.30 12.06
N PHE A 14 -15.93 9.66 12.77
CA PHE A 14 -15.96 9.58 14.21
C PHE A 14 -15.88 8.14 14.74
N LYS A 15 -16.64 7.21 14.16
CA LYS A 15 -16.57 5.78 14.49
C LYS A 15 -15.16 5.20 14.30
N LEU A 16 -14.45 5.66 13.28
CA LEU A 16 -13.05 5.25 13.04
C LEU A 16 -12.13 5.75 14.16
N LEU A 17 -12.32 6.99 14.62
CA LEU A 17 -11.54 7.57 15.72
C LEU A 17 -11.85 6.88 17.07
N GLU A 18 -13.10 6.53 17.32
CA GLU A 18 -13.47 5.73 18.49
C GLU A 18 -12.79 4.36 18.49
N LEU A 19 -12.76 3.69 17.34
CA LEU A 19 -12.02 2.44 17.17
C LEU A 19 -10.52 2.62 17.39
N ALA A 20 -9.94 3.68 16.83
CA ALA A 20 -8.52 4.01 17.03
C ALA A 20 -8.20 4.28 18.53
N GLN A 21 -9.11 4.92 19.26
CA GLN A 21 -8.96 5.11 20.71
C GLN A 21 -9.08 3.78 21.46
N LYS A 22 -10.05 2.94 21.12
CA LYS A 22 -10.21 1.60 21.71
C LYS A 22 -8.97 0.74 21.49
N LEU A 23 -8.33 0.86 20.33
CA LEU A 23 -7.08 0.18 20.00
C LEU A 23 -5.83 0.87 20.57
N LYS A 24 -6.01 1.92 21.39
CA LYS A 24 -4.92 2.70 22.00
C LYS A 24 -3.94 3.30 20.99
N LEU A 25 -4.40 3.61 19.80
CA LEU A 25 -3.61 4.31 18.76
C LEU A 25 -3.65 5.83 18.96
N ILE A 26 -4.76 6.33 19.55
CA ILE A 26 -4.96 7.72 19.91
C ILE A 26 -5.49 7.82 21.35
N TYR A 27 -5.35 8.99 21.96
CA TYR A 27 -5.81 9.30 23.32
C TYR A 27 -6.57 10.61 23.37
N LYS A 28 -7.38 10.79 24.43
CA LYS A 28 -8.11 12.02 24.73
C LYS A 28 -8.93 12.53 23.55
N LEU A 29 -9.75 11.62 22.98
CA LEU A 29 -10.67 11.95 21.91
C LEU A 29 -11.76 12.86 22.46
N ASN A 30 -11.78 14.13 22.04
CA ASN A 30 -12.79 15.11 22.40
C ASN A 30 -13.51 15.60 21.14
N ALA A 31 -14.84 15.51 21.13
CA ALA A 31 -15.67 16.00 20.05
C ALA A 31 -16.42 17.27 20.50
N SER A 32 -16.41 18.29 19.65
CA SER A 32 -17.29 19.45 19.71
C SER A 32 -18.07 19.57 18.40
N ALA A 33 -19.08 20.42 18.32
CA ALA A 33 -20.02 20.47 17.19
C ALA A 33 -19.37 20.41 15.77
N ASN A 34 -18.17 20.98 15.59
CA ASN A 34 -17.51 21.05 14.28
C ASN A 34 -16.04 20.60 14.29
N LYS A 35 -15.54 20.10 15.42
CA LYS A 35 -14.11 19.81 15.57
C LYS A 35 -13.89 18.63 16.50
N VAL A 36 -13.02 17.71 16.09
CA VAL A 36 -12.53 16.66 16.95
C VAL A 36 -11.05 16.86 17.19
N SER A 37 -10.64 16.71 18.45
CA SER A 37 -9.24 16.76 18.85
C SER A 37 -8.85 15.49 19.60
N PHE A 38 -7.63 15.04 19.37
CA PHE A 38 -7.04 13.87 19.98
C PHE A 38 -5.52 13.96 19.97
N PHE A 39 -4.86 13.06 20.68
CA PHE A 39 -3.41 12.91 20.65
C PHE A 39 -3.04 11.55 20.07
N TYR A 40 -2.07 11.52 19.18
CA TYR A 40 -1.50 10.25 18.69
C TYR A 40 -0.66 9.59 19.79
N ARG A 41 -0.65 8.27 19.85
CA ARG A 41 0.16 7.53 20.83
C ARG A 41 1.66 7.85 20.70
N ASP A 42 2.15 7.94 19.48
CA ASP A 42 3.53 8.26 19.14
C ASP A 42 3.66 8.78 17.70
N LYS A 43 4.87 9.21 17.31
CA LYS A 43 5.15 9.75 15.97
C LYS A 43 4.94 8.72 14.87
N LYS A 44 5.25 7.45 15.11
CA LYS A 44 5.10 6.36 14.13
C LYS A 44 3.63 6.10 13.85
N ILE A 45 2.80 6.05 14.89
CA ILE A 45 1.35 5.93 14.73
C ILE A 45 0.78 7.13 13.98
N LYS A 46 1.26 8.36 14.26
CA LYS A 46 0.85 9.54 13.50
C LYS A 46 1.16 9.39 12.01
N SER A 47 2.38 8.98 11.64
CA SER A 47 2.74 8.81 10.23
C SER A 47 1.84 7.78 9.54
N TYR A 48 1.60 6.64 10.15
CA TYR A 48 0.71 5.62 9.60
C TYR A 48 -0.74 6.06 9.46
N LEU A 49 -1.27 6.81 10.44
CA LEU A 49 -2.66 7.28 10.39
C LEU A 49 -2.87 8.46 9.43
N CYS A 50 -1.81 9.19 9.08
CA CYS A 50 -1.88 10.34 8.17
C CYS A 50 -1.48 10.02 6.73
N ASP A 51 -0.90 8.85 6.47
CA ASP A 51 -0.47 8.43 5.14
C ASP A 51 -1.48 7.46 4.52
N PHE A 52 -2.23 7.96 3.54
CA PHE A 52 -3.23 7.14 2.82
C PHE A 52 -2.60 6.04 1.97
N GLY A 53 -1.36 6.20 1.51
CA GLY A 53 -0.60 5.16 0.80
C GLY A 53 -0.41 3.94 1.69
N ILE A 54 0.06 4.15 2.91
CA ILE A 54 0.25 3.10 3.92
C ILE A 54 -1.07 2.37 4.25
N TRP A 55 -2.21 3.08 4.27
CA TRP A 55 -3.51 2.44 4.50
C TRP A 55 -3.86 1.43 3.41
N LEU A 56 -3.60 1.75 2.15
CA LEU A 56 -3.83 0.84 1.04
C LEU A 56 -2.92 -0.39 1.14
N GLU A 57 -1.65 -0.17 1.43
CA GLU A 57 -0.67 -1.25 1.63
C GLU A 57 -1.08 -2.17 2.79
N LEU A 58 -1.44 -1.60 3.95
CA LEU A 58 -1.93 -2.37 5.11
C LEU A 58 -3.21 -3.14 4.78
N PHE A 59 -4.14 -2.53 4.06
CA PHE A 59 -5.36 -3.21 3.61
C PHE A 59 -5.02 -4.44 2.77
N CYS A 60 -4.16 -4.28 1.76
CA CYS A 60 -3.70 -5.39 0.92
C CYS A 60 -2.95 -6.45 1.74
N TYR A 61 -2.03 -6.04 2.61
CA TYR A 61 -1.27 -6.93 3.49
C TYR A 61 -2.17 -7.80 4.37
N ILE A 62 -3.15 -7.20 5.05
CA ILE A 62 -4.06 -7.91 5.94
C ILE A 62 -4.90 -8.93 5.17
N ASN A 63 -5.42 -8.55 3.98
CA ASN A 63 -6.21 -9.45 3.16
C ASN A 63 -5.38 -10.64 2.63
N LEU A 64 -4.16 -10.38 2.18
CA LEU A 64 -3.24 -11.43 1.76
C LEU A 64 -2.88 -12.37 2.93
N LYS A 65 -2.57 -11.82 4.11
CA LYS A 65 -2.25 -12.62 5.32
C LYS A 65 -3.40 -13.49 5.81
N ARG A 66 -4.64 -13.05 5.64
CA ARG A 66 -5.84 -13.82 6.02
C ARG A 66 -6.12 -14.98 5.08
N ASN A 67 -5.66 -14.90 3.86
CA ASN A 67 -5.85 -15.95 2.88
C ASN A 67 -4.78 -17.02 3.03
N ARG A 68 -5.19 -18.24 3.40
CA ARG A 68 -4.29 -19.39 3.65
C ARG A 68 -3.57 -19.91 2.40
N LEU A 69 -3.97 -19.47 1.21
CA LEU A 69 -3.32 -19.84 -0.05
C LEU A 69 -2.00 -19.09 -0.28
N PHE A 70 -1.79 -17.97 0.43
CA PHE A 70 -0.62 -17.12 0.27
C PHE A 70 0.38 -17.33 1.39
N HIS A 71 1.65 -17.44 1.02
CA HIS A 71 2.75 -17.69 1.95
C HIS A 71 3.73 -16.51 1.95
N ASP A 72 4.50 -16.38 3.03
CA ASP A 72 5.55 -15.37 3.21
C ASP A 72 5.15 -13.96 2.77
N VAL A 73 3.94 -13.54 3.17
CA VAL A 73 3.45 -12.20 2.88
C VAL A 73 4.26 -11.17 3.65
N ARG A 74 4.93 -10.27 2.94
CA ARG A 74 5.77 -9.20 3.48
C ARG A 74 5.35 -7.84 2.94
N MET A 75 5.60 -6.78 3.70
CA MET A 75 5.33 -5.39 3.35
C MET A 75 6.62 -4.57 3.42
N SER A 76 6.75 -3.55 2.57
CA SER A 76 7.91 -2.65 2.52
C SER A 76 9.23 -3.40 2.32
N VAL A 77 9.30 -4.25 1.29
CA VAL A 77 10.49 -5.06 1.01
C VAL A 77 11.49 -4.26 0.19
N LYS A 78 12.69 -4.11 0.71
CA LYS A 78 13.79 -3.42 0.02
C LYS A 78 14.69 -4.41 -0.70
N PHE A 79 14.98 -4.11 -1.94
CA PHE A 79 15.91 -4.87 -2.78
C PHE A 79 17.19 -4.07 -3.01
N GLU A 80 18.32 -4.71 -2.79
CA GLU A 80 19.64 -4.18 -3.14
C GLU A 80 20.06 -4.74 -4.49
N TRP A 81 20.29 -3.88 -5.48
CA TRP A 81 20.60 -4.29 -6.85
C TRP A 81 22.06 -4.72 -7.06
N ASN A 82 22.97 -4.29 -6.18
CA ASN A 82 24.38 -4.59 -6.33
C ASN A 82 25.03 -4.93 -5.00
N ASN A 83 25.57 -6.15 -4.92
CA ASN A 83 26.43 -6.58 -3.82
C ASN A 83 27.86 -5.98 -3.94
N THR A 84 28.02 -4.86 -4.64
CA THR A 84 29.30 -4.17 -4.74
C THR A 84 29.48 -3.27 -3.53
N LYS A 85 30.54 -3.55 -2.76
CA LYS A 85 31.04 -2.81 -1.60
C LYS A 85 31.39 -1.31 -1.88
N ARG A 86 30.79 -0.68 -2.88
CA ARG A 86 30.95 0.75 -3.16
C ARG A 86 29.91 1.51 -2.36
N LYS A 87 30.35 2.03 -1.22
CA LYS A 87 29.65 2.89 -0.25
C LYS A 87 29.06 4.20 -0.79
N LEU A 88 28.91 4.41 -2.09
CA LEU A 88 28.62 5.74 -2.63
C LEU A 88 27.19 5.99 -3.10
N MET A 89 26.36 4.97 -3.32
CA MET A 89 24.90 5.09 -3.49
C MET A 89 24.30 3.71 -3.28
N GLU A 90 23.65 3.50 -2.15
CA GLU A 90 22.72 2.38 -1.96
C GLU A 90 21.50 2.66 -2.83
N ILE A 91 21.49 2.12 -4.05
CA ILE A 91 20.30 2.12 -4.88
C ILE A 91 19.43 0.99 -4.35
N THR A 92 18.57 1.33 -3.42
CA THR A 92 17.56 0.42 -2.89
C THR A 92 16.22 0.75 -3.54
N ASN A 93 15.59 -0.24 -4.15
CA ASN A 93 14.21 -0.14 -4.59
C ASN A 93 13.32 -0.80 -3.54
N GLU A 94 12.20 -0.17 -3.22
CA GLU A 94 11.21 -0.70 -2.30
C GLU A 94 9.97 -1.14 -3.07
N ILE A 95 9.52 -2.36 -2.80
CA ILE A 95 8.23 -2.88 -3.27
C ILE A 95 7.25 -2.91 -2.10
N ASP A 96 6.02 -2.45 -2.34
CA ASP A 96 5.04 -2.25 -1.29
C ASP A 96 4.64 -3.57 -0.63
N LEU A 97 4.42 -4.65 -1.42
CA LEU A 97 4.16 -6.00 -0.89
C LEU A 97 4.77 -7.09 -1.76
N THR A 98 5.14 -8.19 -1.08
CA THR A 98 5.49 -9.46 -1.73
C THR A 98 4.77 -10.61 -1.06
N PHE A 99 4.48 -11.66 -1.81
CA PHE A 99 3.97 -12.92 -1.28
C PHE A 99 4.24 -14.06 -2.26
N PHE A 100 4.04 -15.31 -1.81
CA PHE A 100 4.10 -16.49 -2.65
C PHE A 100 2.71 -17.14 -2.75
N TYR A 101 2.34 -17.55 -3.96
CA TYR A 101 1.25 -18.47 -4.21
C TYR A 101 1.85 -19.78 -4.76
N GLY A 102 1.84 -20.82 -3.93
CA GLY A 102 2.69 -21.99 -4.18
C GLY A 102 4.16 -21.57 -4.24
N ILE A 103 4.82 -21.87 -5.36
CA ILE A 103 6.22 -21.53 -5.61
C ILE A 103 6.39 -20.20 -6.41
N HIS A 104 5.29 -19.54 -6.74
CA HIS A 104 5.30 -18.36 -7.59
C HIS A 104 5.37 -17.09 -6.73
N PRO A 105 6.44 -16.28 -6.85
CA PRO A 105 6.50 -14.98 -6.18
C PRO A 105 5.65 -13.95 -6.89
N TYR A 106 5.00 -13.11 -6.09
CA TYR A 106 4.20 -11.96 -6.51
C TYR A 106 4.77 -10.68 -5.95
N PHE A 107 4.82 -9.64 -6.78
CA PHE A 107 5.27 -8.30 -6.45
C PHE A 107 4.11 -7.33 -6.65
N ILE A 108 3.73 -6.59 -5.60
CA ILE A 108 2.60 -5.68 -5.65
C ILE A 108 3.06 -4.25 -5.38
N SER A 109 2.63 -3.33 -6.23
CA SER A 109 2.69 -1.90 -5.95
C SER A 109 1.29 -1.35 -5.67
N CYS A 110 1.18 -0.48 -4.66
CA CYS A 110 -0.04 0.15 -4.21
C CYS A 110 0.00 1.65 -4.53
N LYS A 111 -1.00 2.16 -5.25
CA LYS A 111 -1.07 3.57 -5.63
C LYS A 111 -2.47 4.14 -5.37
N LEU A 112 -2.56 5.37 -4.88
CA LEU A 112 -3.83 6.04 -4.66
C LEU A 112 -4.49 6.49 -5.97
N SER A 113 -3.67 6.81 -6.97
CA SER A 113 -4.07 7.25 -8.30
C SER A 113 -3.30 6.50 -9.38
N GLU A 114 -3.60 6.75 -10.64
CA GLU A 114 -2.88 6.14 -11.76
C GLU A 114 -1.39 6.48 -11.70
N PRO A 115 -0.50 5.48 -11.77
CA PRO A 115 0.95 5.67 -11.68
C PRO A 115 1.53 6.26 -12.96
N SER A 116 2.75 6.77 -12.87
CA SER A 116 3.55 7.15 -14.02
C SER A 116 3.98 5.94 -14.85
N ALA A 117 4.41 6.17 -16.09
CA ALA A 117 4.96 5.14 -16.94
C ALA A 117 6.23 4.48 -16.34
N ASP A 118 7.03 5.27 -15.62
CA ASP A 118 8.26 4.78 -14.97
C ASP A 118 7.95 3.86 -13.79
N ALA A 119 6.92 4.16 -13.00
CA ALA A 119 6.48 3.27 -11.92
C ALA A 119 5.97 1.91 -12.45
N LEU A 120 5.29 1.90 -13.60
CA LEU A 120 4.91 0.64 -14.26
C LEU A 120 6.13 -0.14 -14.77
N ARG A 121 7.10 0.57 -15.35
CA ARG A 121 8.34 -0.04 -15.84
C ARG A 121 9.13 -0.67 -14.70
N GLU A 122 9.29 0.06 -13.60
CA GLU A 122 9.93 -0.43 -12.39
C GLU A 122 9.23 -1.70 -11.88
N LEU A 123 7.90 -1.66 -11.71
CA LEU A 123 7.13 -2.82 -11.26
C LEU A 123 7.30 -4.05 -12.18
N SER A 124 7.42 -3.86 -13.48
CA SER A 124 7.63 -4.94 -14.46
C SER A 124 9.00 -5.58 -14.35
N MET A 125 10.00 -4.91 -13.77
CA MET A 125 11.36 -5.43 -13.63
C MET A 125 11.49 -6.46 -12.49
N TYR A 126 10.72 -6.34 -11.42
CA TYR A 126 10.82 -7.24 -10.25
C TYR A 126 10.67 -8.73 -10.61
N PRO A 127 9.68 -9.15 -11.41
CA PRO A 127 9.58 -10.54 -11.86
C PRO A 127 10.85 -11.05 -12.55
N SER A 128 11.40 -10.26 -13.45
CA SER A 128 12.57 -10.65 -14.25
C SER A 128 13.83 -10.82 -13.40
N TYR A 129 14.02 -9.96 -12.39
CA TYR A 129 15.25 -9.96 -11.59
C TYR A 129 15.18 -10.87 -10.38
N PHE A 130 14.03 -10.99 -9.73
CA PHE A 130 13.91 -11.64 -8.41
C PHE A 130 12.99 -12.85 -8.40
N GLY A 131 12.17 -13.04 -9.43
CA GLY A 131 11.10 -14.01 -9.39
C GLY A 131 11.23 -15.19 -10.35
N GLY A 132 12.13 -15.11 -11.34
CA GLY A 132 12.20 -16.10 -12.40
C GLY A 132 10.96 -16.14 -13.30
N GLY A 133 10.89 -17.09 -14.23
CA GLY A 133 9.89 -17.11 -15.31
C GLY A 133 8.42 -17.23 -14.89
N ASN A 134 8.15 -17.65 -13.65
CA ASN A 134 6.78 -17.87 -13.14
C ASN A 134 6.30 -16.80 -12.16
N SER A 135 7.06 -15.73 -11.99
CA SER A 135 6.70 -14.62 -11.10
C SER A 135 5.69 -13.68 -11.75
N LYS A 136 4.96 -12.96 -10.93
CA LYS A 136 3.90 -12.05 -11.36
C LYS A 136 4.03 -10.70 -10.67
N SER A 137 3.60 -9.64 -11.37
CA SER A 137 3.40 -8.32 -10.77
C SER A 137 1.94 -7.93 -10.77
N ALA A 138 1.52 -7.22 -9.73
CA ALA A 138 0.20 -6.63 -9.65
C ALA A 138 0.29 -5.17 -9.20
N LEU A 139 -0.59 -4.35 -9.75
CA LEU A 139 -0.76 -2.95 -9.39
C LEU A 139 -2.14 -2.78 -8.76
N VAL A 140 -2.18 -2.33 -7.53
CA VAL A 140 -3.43 -2.01 -6.81
C VAL A 140 -3.62 -0.50 -6.80
N ILE A 141 -4.76 -0.02 -7.31
CA ILE A 141 -5.10 1.41 -7.40
C ILE A 141 -6.44 1.67 -6.72
N VAL A 142 -6.52 2.70 -5.87
CA VAL A 142 -7.80 3.10 -5.23
C VAL A 142 -8.77 3.72 -6.23
N SER A 143 -8.27 4.50 -7.17
CA SER A 143 -9.10 5.12 -8.21
C SER A 143 -9.68 4.06 -9.14
N LYS A 144 -10.92 4.31 -9.61
CA LYS A 144 -11.53 3.48 -10.66
C LYS A 144 -10.83 3.76 -11.99
N VAL A 145 -10.41 2.72 -12.69
CA VAL A 145 -9.73 2.82 -13.98
C VAL A 145 -10.71 2.49 -15.12
N ASN A 146 -10.83 3.38 -16.09
CA ASN A 146 -11.59 3.10 -17.29
C ASN A 146 -10.74 2.22 -18.22
N LYS A 147 -11.08 0.92 -18.32
CA LYS A 147 -10.31 -0.08 -19.08
C LYS A 147 -10.18 0.24 -20.56
N GLU A 148 -11.15 0.93 -21.14
CA GLU A 148 -11.16 1.24 -22.57
C GLU A 148 -10.35 2.50 -22.94
N ARG A 149 -10.16 3.41 -21.98
CA ARG A 149 -9.55 4.72 -22.21
C ARG A 149 -8.30 4.99 -21.36
N SER A 150 -7.96 4.11 -20.45
CA SER A 150 -6.81 4.31 -19.58
C SER A 150 -5.52 3.81 -20.23
N TYR A 151 -4.60 4.73 -20.41
CA TYR A 151 -3.22 4.42 -20.81
C TYR A 151 -2.55 3.45 -19.80
N THR A 152 -2.80 3.64 -18.51
CA THR A 152 -2.30 2.78 -17.44
C THR A 152 -2.78 1.34 -17.61
N TYR A 153 -4.06 1.12 -17.94
CA TYR A 153 -4.60 -0.21 -18.14
C TYR A 153 -3.93 -0.92 -19.32
N THR A 154 -3.87 -0.24 -20.47
CA THR A 154 -3.25 -0.81 -21.69
C THR A 154 -1.79 -1.17 -21.42
N ARG A 155 -1.05 -0.26 -20.85
CA ARG A 155 0.38 -0.45 -20.60
C ARG A 155 0.67 -1.52 -19.54
N ALA A 156 -0.11 -1.57 -18.47
CA ALA A 156 -0.01 -2.64 -17.46
C ALA A 156 -0.24 -4.01 -18.10
N LYS A 157 -1.26 -4.14 -18.96
CA LYS A 157 -1.55 -5.36 -19.71
C LYS A 157 -0.37 -5.78 -20.61
N ASP A 158 0.19 -4.84 -21.37
CA ASP A 158 1.32 -5.10 -22.28
C ASP A 158 2.58 -5.54 -21.51
N MET A 159 2.75 -5.06 -20.29
CA MET A 159 3.85 -5.42 -19.38
C MET A 159 3.57 -6.67 -18.53
N GLY A 160 2.43 -7.34 -18.71
CA GLY A 160 2.06 -8.52 -17.91
C GLY A 160 1.71 -8.21 -16.45
N ILE A 161 1.41 -6.94 -16.14
CA ILE A 161 1.03 -6.50 -14.79
C ILE A 161 -0.47 -6.66 -14.60
N THR A 162 -0.89 -7.39 -13.56
CA THR A 162 -2.31 -7.51 -13.18
C THR A 162 -2.77 -6.20 -12.52
N LEU A 163 -3.79 -5.56 -13.09
CA LEU A 163 -4.38 -4.34 -12.51
C LEU A 163 -5.60 -4.69 -11.65
N ILE A 164 -5.59 -4.21 -10.40
CA ILE A 164 -6.69 -4.29 -9.43
C ILE A 164 -7.09 -2.85 -9.08
N ASP A 165 -8.28 -2.43 -9.49
CA ASP A 165 -8.76 -1.07 -9.27
C ASP A 165 -9.79 -0.97 -8.13
N GLY A 166 -10.14 0.25 -7.73
CA GLY A 166 -11.09 0.50 -6.66
C GLY A 166 -12.50 -0.05 -6.91
N ALA A 167 -12.89 -0.35 -8.16
CA ALA A 167 -14.15 -1.01 -8.46
C ALA A 167 -14.09 -2.51 -8.14
N MET A 168 -12.92 -3.13 -8.33
CA MET A 168 -12.68 -4.54 -7.98
C MET A 168 -12.54 -4.72 -6.47
N ILE A 169 -11.86 -3.79 -5.78
CA ILE A 169 -11.70 -3.81 -4.32
C ILE A 169 -13.05 -3.75 -3.58
N LYS A 170 -14.03 -3.00 -4.13
CA LYS A 170 -15.37 -2.86 -3.51
C LYS A 170 -16.28 -4.08 -3.69
N LYS A 171 -15.94 -4.99 -4.57
CA LYS A 171 -16.75 -6.19 -4.86
C LYS A 171 -16.34 -7.42 -4.06
N GLY A 172 -15.18 -7.41 -3.43
CA GLY A 172 -14.68 -8.44 -2.51
C GLY A 172 -14.97 -8.10 -1.07
#